data_04839b1e5c1403bb0488891a8a304aef
#
_entry.id   04839b1e5c1403bb0488891a8a304aef
#
_cell.length_a   1.000
_cell.length_b   1.000
_cell.length_c   1.000
_cell.angle_alpha   90.00
_cell.angle_beta   90.00
_cell.angle_gamma   90.00
#
_symmetry.space_group_name_H-M   'P 1'
#
loop_
_entity.id
_entity.type
_entity.pdbx_description
1 polymer ?
#
loop_
_entity_poly.entity_id
_entity_poly.type
_entity_poly.pdbx_seq_one_letter_code
_entity_poly.pdbx_strand_id
1 'polypeptide(L)'
;RLAGMLNLDDTLAVASRTLMAQIDSLTQGGDVAGLTQVKRAQVTLADQLFRDNLPAPEIQALLSSINLDIYRRVVDGALAAMAAEGLGPPPVDFSVIVMGSGGRGESFLFPDQDNGFILDDYPDSEHLRIDAWFIDLGERMTRDLDAIGLPLCKGFVMATNPLWRKTLSQWKAQISLWSRKRGTTMLRLCDIFFDFKSAWGRDDLADDLRRHVAETARGNHMFLREMFEDDQDHGPAIGWFGRFITMKESDAVGYKGYLNLKHSGTLPLVEAMRLLCLREGLAINPTLERMQALEDRGILAKDEADYLRGAYRHISHLLLRQQIKDFQAGRPVTNFVHPRSLTRREADMLKNSFEAIRRLRDHMRNEFTGDVLQ
;
A
#
# COMPACT_ATOMS: atom_id res chain seq x y z
N ARG A 1 15.26 19.89 -4.69
CA ARG A 1 15.92 19.54 -5.96
C ARG A 1 15.74 18.04 -6.15
N LEU A 2 14.86 17.66 -7.07
CA LEU A 2 14.62 16.30 -7.59
C LEU A 2 15.87 15.85 -8.40
N ALA A 3 16.93 15.48 -7.72
CA ALA A 3 18.07 14.81 -8.32
C ALA A 3 17.97 13.33 -7.95
N GLY A 4 17.22 12.57 -8.73
CA GLY A 4 17.07 11.13 -8.51
C GLY A 4 15.88 10.47 -9.20
N MET A 5 14.97 11.20 -9.80
CA MET A 5 14.13 10.62 -10.85
C MET A 5 15.02 10.46 -12.08
N LEU A 6 15.55 9.25 -12.25
CA LEU A 6 15.93 8.79 -13.59
C LEU A 6 14.70 9.06 -14.45
N ASN A 7 14.87 9.82 -15.52
CA ASN A 7 13.83 10.02 -16.51
C ASN A 7 13.39 8.62 -16.95
N LEU A 8 12.22 8.16 -16.49
CA LEU A 8 11.65 6.88 -16.93
C LEU A 8 11.66 6.80 -18.46
N ASP A 9 11.47 7.95 -19.13
CA ASP A 9 11.47 8.07 -20.58
C ASP A 9 12.80 7.67 -21.24
N ASP A 10 13.93 7.88 -20.58
CA ASP A 10 15.26 7.57 -21.13
C ASP A 10 15.68 6.12 -20.92
N THR A 11 15.06 5.42 -19.94
CA THR A 11 15.40 4.03 -19.59
C THR A 11 14.45 3.00 -20.17
N LEU A 12 13.29 3.41 -20.67
CA LEU A 12 12.31 2.49 -21.25
C LEU A 12 12.74 2.05 -22.66
N ALA A 13 12.77 0.74 -22.88
CA ALA A 13 12.92 0.17 -24.23
C ALA A 13 11.74 0.59 -25.13
N VAL A 14 11.97 0.63 -26.45
CA VAL A 14 10.95 1.06 -27.44
C VAL A 14 9.62 0.30 -27.27
N ALA A 15 9.68 -1.00 -26.99
CA ALA A 15 8.48 -1.83 -26.76
C ALA A 15 7.68 -1.38 -25.54
N SER A 16 8.36 -1.01 -24.45
CA SER A 16 7.71 -0.50 -23.23
C SER A 16 7.07 0.86 -23.47
N ARG A 17 7.71 1.74 -24.24
CA ARG A 17 7.12 3.04 -24.63
C ARG A 17 5.86 2.89 -25.46
N THR A 18 5.85 1.94 -26.40
CA THR A 18 4.66 1.66 -27.22
C THR A 18 3.52 1.14 -26.36
N LEU A 19 3.82 0.23 -25.43
CA LEU A 19 2.82 -0.32 -24.50
C LEU A 19 2.29 0.76 -23.52
N MET A 20 3.16 1.65 -23.05
CA MET A 20 2.74 2.80 -22.24
C MET A 20 1.80 3.73 -23.01
N ALA A 21 2.12 4.07 -24.26
CA ALA A 21 1.26 4.90 -25.09
C ALA A 21 -0.12 4.24 -25.36
N GLN A 22 -0.17 2.91 -25.50
CA GLN A 22 -1.43 2.17 -25.62
C GLN A 22 -2.23 2.21 -24.32
N ILE A 23 -1.58 2.02 -23.17
CA ILE A 23 -2.21 2.14 -21.84
C ILE A 23 -2.79 3.54 -21.66
N ASP A 24 -2.03 4.58 -21.96
CA ASP A 24 -2.49 5.98 -21.87
C ASP A 24 -3.71 6.23 -22.75
N SER A 25 -3.68 5.76 -24.01
CA SER A 25 -4.81 5.87 -24.94
C SER A 25 -6.07 5.16 -24.44
N LEU A 26 -5.94 3.94 -23.92
CA LEU A 26 -7.06 3.17 -23.36
C LEU A 26 -7.60 3.81 -22.07
N THR A 27 -6.71 4.34 -21.23
CA THR A 27 -7.10 5.04 -20.02
C THR A 27 -7.90 6.30 -20.33
N GLN A 28 -7.54 7.03 -21.38
CA GLN A 28 -8.27 8.23 -21.80
C GLN A 28 -9.71 7.93 -22.28
N GLY A 29 -9.99 6.74 -22.79
CA GLY A 29 -11.33 6.31 -23.20
C GLY A 29 -12.35 6.24 -22.06
N GLY A 30 -11.92 5.97 -20.85
CA GLY A 30 -12.68 6.10 -19.59
C GLY A 30 -13.80 5.09 -19.36
N ASP A 31 -14.11 4.20 -20.28
CA ASP A 31 -15.11 3.15 -20.07
C ASP A 31 -14.55 1.93 -19.35
N VAL A 32 -15.40 1.17 -18.68
CA VAL A 32 -15.02 -0.02 -17.91
C VAL A 32 -14.31 -1.05 -18.77
N ALA A 33 -14.70 -1.20 -20.04
CA ALA A 33 -14.11 -2.16 -20.96
C ALA A 33 -12.66 -1.79 -21.34
N GLY A 34 -12.41 -0.51 -21.64
CA GLY A 34 -11.08 0.02 -21.92
C GLY A 34 -10.18 -0.08 -20.68
N LEU A 35 -10.67 0.32 -19.50
CA LEU A 35 -9.93 0.23 -18.25
C LEU A 35 -9.61 -1.24 -17.86
N THR A 36 -10.49 -2.20 -18.19
CA THR A 36 -10.20 -3.62 -18.02
C THR A 36 -9.03 -4.06 -18.92
N GLN A 37 -8.94 -3.55 -20.14
CA GLN A 37 -7.79 -3.83 -21.01
C GLN A 37 -6.50 -3.23 -20.46
N VAL A 38 -6.56 -2.00 -19.94
CA VAL A 38 -5.43 -1.36 -19.23
C VAL A 38 -4.95 -2.25 -18.08
N LYS A 39 -5.86 -2.72 -17.24
CA LYS A 39 -5.53 -3.58 -16.09
C LYS A 39 -4.85 -4.89 -16.52
N ARG A 40 -5.33 -5.52 -17.59
CA ARG A 40 -4.71 -6.72 -18.15
C ARG A 40 -3.33 -6.43 -18.75
N ALA A 41 -3.16 -5.28 -19.41
CA ALA A 41 -1.89 -4.88 -20.01
C ALA A 41 -0.81 -4.60 -18.96
N GLN A 42 -1.17 -4.24 -17.72
CA GLN A 42 -0.22 -4.03 -16.62
C GLN A 42 0.72 -5.22 -16.39
N VAL A 43 0.23 -6.46 -16.54
CA VAL A 43 1.07 -7.65 -16.32
C VAL A 43 2.13 -7.78 -17.42
N THR A 44 1.74 -7.54 -18.67
CA THR A 44 2.67 -7.55 -19.82
C THR A 44 3.70 -6.45 -19.67
N LEU A 45 3.27 -5.25 -19.25
CA LEU A 45 4.16 -4.13 -18.98
C LEU A 45 5.16 -4.47 -17.87
N ALA A 46 4.68 -5.01 -16.75
CA ALA A 46 5.53 -5.40 -15.62
C ALA A 46 6.56 -6.46 -16.02
N ASP A 47 6.16 -7.49 -16.80
CA ASP A 47 7.07 -8.51 -17.32
C ASP A 47 8.15 -7.91 -18.24
N GLN A 48 7.74 -7.00 -19.14
CA GLN A 48 8.69 -6.32 -20.03
C GLN A 48 9.70 -5.49 -19.24
N LEU A 49 9.23 -4.63 -18.34
CA LEU A 49 10.11 -3.79 -17.52
C LEU A 49 11.02 -4.61 -16.61
N PHE A 50 10.51 -5.74 -16.12
CA PHE A 50 11.29 -6.66 -15.30
C PHE A 50 12.42 -7.32 -16.12
N ARG A 51 12.17 -7.69 -17.38
CA ARG A 51 13.18 -8.21 -18.32
C ARG A 51 14.20 -7.14 -18.71
N ASP A 52 13.78 -5.88 -18.79
CA ASP A 52 14.64 -4.72 -19.04
C ASP A 52 15.45 -4.33 -17.78
N ASN A 53 15.41 -5.14 -16.72
CA ASN A 53 16.09 -4.97 -15.44
C ASN A 53 15.69 -3.70 -14.67
N LEU A 54 14.48 -3.18 -14.89
CA LEU A 54 13.98 -2.09 -14.04
C LEU A 54 13.78 -2.63 -12.61
N PRO A 55 14.23 -1.92 -11.56
CA PRO A 55 14.05 -2.37 -10.18
C PRO A 55 12.57 -2.50 -9.81
N ALA A 56 12.24 -3.51 -9.01
CA ALA A 56 10.85 -3.80 -8.65
C ALA A 56 10.10 -2.63 -8.00
N PRO A 57 10.70 -1.78 -7.12
CA PRO A 57 10.00 -0.63 -6.58
C PRO A 57 9.57 0.39 -7.63
N GLU A 58 10.37 0.61 -8.68
CA GLU A 58 10.04 1.51 -9.79
C GLU A 58 8.88 0.94 -10.63
N ILE A 59 8.86 -0.38 -10.85
CA ILE A 59 7.73 -1.05 -11.51
C ILE A 59 6.47 -0.91 -10.64
N GLN A 60 6.57 -1.11 -9.33
CA GLN A 60 5.44 -0.93 -8.40
C GLN A 60 4.90 0.51 -8.41
N ALA A 61 5.78 1.51 -8.43
CA ALA A 61 5.39 2.91 -8.52
C ALA A 61 4.60 3.20 -9.81
N LEU A 62 5.06 2.67 -10.95
CA LEU A 62 4.35 2.78 -12.22
C LEU A 62 2.99 2.08 -12.19
N LEU A 63 2.93 0.82 -11.71
CA LEU A 63 1.66 0.09 -11.57
C LEU A 63 0.67 0.84 -10.66
N SER A 64 1.17 1.43 -9.58
CA SER A 64 0.36 2.24 -8.67
C SER A 64 -0.15 3.52 -9.33
N SER A 65 0.66 4.18 -10.16
CA SER A 65 0.23 5.35 -10.93
C SER A 65 -0.91 5.00 -11.89
N ILE A 66 -0.77 3.90 -12.64
CA ILE A 66 -1.83 3.42 -13.55
C ILE A 66 -3.10 3.07 -12.76
N ASN A 67 -2.97 2.43 -11.60
CA ASN A 67 -4.14 2.14 -10.76
C ASN A 67 -4.82 3.43 -10.25
N LEU A 68 -4.06 4.48 -9.89
CA LEU A 68 -4.62 5.78 -9.53
C LEU A 68 -5.38 6.43 -10.68
N ASP A 69 -4.89 6.32 -11.91
CA ASP A 69 -5.58 6.82 -13.10
C ASP A 69 -6.87 6.03 -13.38
N ILE A 70 -6.86 4.71 -13.14
CA ILE A 70 -8.10 3.90 -13.16
C ILE A 70 -9.10 4.42 -12.13
N TYR A 71 -8.68 4.66 -10.87
CA TYR A 71 -9.56 5.24 -9.84
C TYR A 71 -10.17 6.56 -10.29
N ARG A 72 -9.36 7.47 -10.84
CA ARG A 72 -9.83 8.78 -11.33
C ARG A 72 -10.92 8.64 -12.39
N ARG A 73 -10.69 7.78 -13.39
CA ARG A 73 -11.65 7.54 -14.47
C ARG A 73 -12.94 6.89 -13.99
N VAL A 74 -12.84 5.93 -13.07
CA VAL A 74 -14.01 5.29 -12.47
C VAL A 74 -14.85 6.30 -11.67
N VAL A 75 -14.22 7.18 -10.90
CA VAL A 75 -14.93 8.23 -10.16
C VAL A 75 -15.57 9.22 -11.13
N ASP A 76 -14.85 9.70 -12.14
CA ASP A 76 -15.40 10.62 -13.17
C ASP A 76 -16.60 9.98 -13.88
N GLY A 77 -16.51 8.71 -14.26
CA GLY A 77 -17.58 7.95 -14.89
C GLY A 77 -18.81 7.79 -13.98
N ALA A 78 -18.59 7.47 -12.71
CA ALA A 78 -19.67 7.33 -11.73
C ALA A 78 -20.38 8.67 -11.49
N LEU A 79 -19.64 9.77 -11.35
CA LEU A 79 -20.19 11.13 -11.21
C LEU A 79 -21.02 11.54 -12.44
N ALA A 80 -20.51 11.27 -13.65
CA ALA A 80 -21.24 11.55 -14.89
C ALA A 80 -22.55 10.75 -14.98
N ALA A 81 -22.54 9.48 -14.61
CA ALA A 81 -23.72 8.62 -14.58
C ALA A 81 -24.76 9.14 -13.55
N MET A 82 -24.32 9.49 -12.35
CA MET A 82 -25.19 10.06 -11.31
C MET A 82 -25.82 11.38 -11.75
N ALA A 83 -25.05 12.25 -12.41
CA ALA A 83 -25.57 13.51 -12.96
C ALA A 83 -26.61 13.25 -14.06
N ALA A 84 -26.39 12.30 -14.96
CA ALA A 84 -27.34 11.91 -16.02
C ALA A 84 -28.65 11.32 -15.46
N GLU A 85 -28.60 10.69 -14.31
CA GLU A 85 -29.77 10.14 -13.58
C GLU A 85 -30.49 11.23 -12.74
N GLY A 86 -29.98 12.46 -12.71
CA GLY A 86 -30.62 13.58 -11.99
C GLY A 86 -30.26 13.65 -10.50
N LEU A 87 -29.25 12.93 -10.03
CA LEU A 87 -28.78 12.97 -8.64
C LEU A 87 -27.97 14.25 -8.32
N GLY A 88 -27.68 15.06 -9.35
CA GLY A 88 -26.97 16.33 -9.20
C GLY A 88 -25.47 16.17 -8.93
N PRO A 89 -24.76 17.30 -8.72
CA PRO A 89 -23.35 17.29 -8.37
C PRO A 89 -23.14 16.81 -6.93
N PRO A 90 -21.88 16.51 -6.54
CA PRO A 90 -21.55 16.22 -5.14
C PRO A 90 -22.11 17.29 -4.20
N PRO A 91 -22.83 16.90 -3.14
CA PRO A 91 -23.45 17.86 -2.22
C PRO A 91 -22.45 18.62 -1.34
N VAL A 92 -21.24 18.11 -1.20
CA VAL A 92 -20.08 18.74 -0.54
C VAL A 92 -18.80 18.34 -1.27
N ASP A 93 -17.75 19.13 -1.12
CA ASP A 93 -16.43 18.77 -1.61
C ASP A 93 -15.90 17.52 -0.91
N PHE A 94 -15.11 16.74 -1.62
CA PHE A 94 -14.58 15.50 -1.06
C PHE A 94 -13.27 15.05 -1.71
N SER A 95 -12.60 14.13 -1.05
CA SER A 95 -11.45 13.39 -1.58
C SER A 95 -11.73 11.88 -1.57
N VAL A 96 -11.41 11.22 -2.66
CA VAL A 96 -11.30 9.76 -2.69
C VAL A 96 -9.87 9.42 -2.30
N ILE A 97 -9.72 8.60 -1.27
CA ILE A 97 -8.41 8.13 -0.83
C ILE A 97 -8.21 6.66 -1.17
N VAL A 98 -6.98 6.29 -1.50
CA VAL A 98 -6.50 4.90 -1.57
C VAL A 98 -5.55 4.65 -0.40
N MET A 99 -5.56 3.43 0.14
CA MET A 99 -4.86 3.07 1.37
C MET A 99 -3.87 1.94 1.15
N GLY A 100 -3.14 1.58 2.20
CA GLY A 100 -2.21 0.46 2.18
C GLY A 100 -1.13 0.57 1.10
N SER A 101 -0.90 -0.48 0.33
CA SER A 101 0.11 -0.46 -0.74
C SER A 101 -0.21 0.55 -1.85
N GLY A 102 -1.49 0.78 -2.15
CA GLY A 102 -1.93 1.81 -3.08
C GLY A 102 -1.57 3.21 -2.62
N GLY A 103 -1.81 3.52 -1.35
CA GLY A 103 -1.48 4.79 -0.74
C GLY A 103 0.02 5.06 -0.62
N ARG A 104 0.85 4.00 -0.52
CA ARG A 104 2.31 4.11 -0.56
C ARG A 104 2.91 4.19 -1.97
N GLY A 105 2.12 3.91 -3.02
CA GLY A 105 2.65 3.80 -4.38
C GLY A 105 3.45 2.50 -4.61
N GLU A 106 3.14 1.44 -3.88
CA GLU A 106 3.90 0.18 -3.82
C GLU A 106 3.04 -1.03 -4.20
N SER A 107 2.01 -0.83 -5.04
CA SER A 107 1.12 -1.90 -5.47
C SER A 107 1.84 -2.96 -6.28
N PHE A 108 1.53 -4.21 -5.99
CA PHE A 108 1.84 -5.33 -6.87
C PHE A 108 0.79 -5.46 -7.99
N LEU A 109 0.82 -6.57 -8.76
CA LEU A 109 0.01 -6.73 -9.97
C LEU A 109 -1.51 -6.69 -9.70
N PHE A 110 -1.96 -7.31 -8.61
CA PHE A 110 -3.39 -7.46 -8.29
C PHE A 110 -3.66 -7.01 -6.84
N PRO A 111 -3.55 -5.70 -6.55
CA PRO A 111 -3.96 -5.19 -5.25
C PRO A 111 -5.49 -5.28 -5.14
N ASP A 112 -5.98 -5.61 -3.97
CA ASP A 112 -7.38 -5.42 -3.63
C ASP A 112 -7.71 -3.93 -3.44
N GLN A 113 -9.01 -3.64 -3.41
CA GLN A 113 -9.49 -2.29 -3.17
C GLN A 113 -9.33 -1.94 -1.70
N ASP A 114 -8.47 -0.96 -1.40
CA ASP A 114 -8.41 -0.32 -0.11
C ASP A 114 -8.67 1.17 -0.34
N ASN A 115 -9.90 1.64 -0.11
CA ASN A 115 -10.30 3.00 -0.43
C ASN A 115 -11.29 3.59 0.59
N GLY A 116 -11.45 4.91 0.56
CA GLY A 116 -12.37 5.63 1.41
C GLY A 116 -12.65 7.04 0.89
N PHE A 117 -13.57 7.74 1.58
CA PHE A 117 -13.87 9.13 1.30
C PHE A 117 -13.55 10.01 2.51
N ILE A 118 -12.96 11.17 2.23
CA ILE A 118 -12.88 12.29 3.17
C ILE A 118 -13.82 13.35 2.62
N LEU A 119 -14.89 13.63 3.33
CA LEU A 119 -15.89 14.62 2.96
C LEU A 119 -15.56 15.95 3.66
N ASP A 120 -15.86 17.08 3.02
CA ASP A 120 -15.90 18.34 3.72
C ASP A 120 -16.99 18.29 4.81
N ASP A 121 -16.84 19.10 5.85
CA ASP A 121 -17.78 19.10 6.97
C ASP A 121 -19.13 19.71 6.58
N TYR A 122 -20.21 19.16 7.08
CA TYR A 122 -21.57 19.59 6.83
C TYR A 122 -22.43 19.48 8.10
N PRO A 123 -23.55 20.21 8.20
CA PRO A 123 -24.44 20.11 9.35
C PRO A 123 -25.09 18.73 9.51
N ASP A 124 -25.22 18.23 10.73
CA ASP A 124 -25.84 16.93 11.02
C ASP A 124 -27.25 16.78 10.46
N SER A 125 -28.01 17.88 10.34
CA SER A 125 -29.35 17.90 9.73
C SER A 125 -29.36 17.43 8.27
N GLU A 126 -28.24 17.56 7.55
CA GLU A 126 -28.06 17.16 6.15
C GLU A 126 -27.51 15.74 5.99
N HIS A 127 -27.15 15.07 7.10
CA HIS A 127 -26.41 13.81 7.07
C HIS A 127 -27.09 12.73 6.22
N LEU A 128 -28.39 12.49 6.41
CA LEU A 128 -29.10 11.43 5.68
C LEU A 128 -29.06 11.64 4.16
N ARG A 129 -29.26 12.87 3.72
CA ARG A 129 -29.25 13.22 2.29
C ARG A 129 -27.85 13.09 1.69
N ILE A 130 -26.86 13.63 2.38
CA ILE A 130 -25.48 13.67 1.91
C ILE A 130 -24.88 12.26 1.95
N ASP A 131 -25.05 11.51 3.03
CA ASP A 131 -24.52 10.15 3.16
C ASP A 131 -25.14 9.21 2.12
N ALA A 132 -26.46 9.30 1.85
CA ALA A 132 -27.13 8.52 0.82
C ALA A 132 -26.52 8.74 -0.58
N TRP A 133 -26.19 10.01 -0.91
CA TRP A 133 -25.52 10.33 -2.17
C TRP A 133 -24.12 9.69 -2.27
N PHE A 134 -23.35 9.75 -1.20
CA PHE A 134 -22.00 9.15 -1.17
C PHE A 134 -22.02 7.62 -1.05
N ILE A 135 -23.08 7.00 -0.52
CA ILE A 135 -23.31 5.55 -0.61
C ILE A 135 -23.42 5.15 -2.07
N ASP A 136 -24.27 5.81 -2.85
CA ASP A 136 -24.49 5.51 -4.27
C ASP A 136 -23.17 5.66 -5.07
N LEU A 137 -22.42 6.74 -4.87
CA LEU A 137 -21.09 6.90 -5.46
C LEU A 137 -20.13 5.76 -5.08
N GLY A 138 -20.10 5.40 -3.80
CA GLY A 138 -19.23 4.33 -3.29
C GLY A 138 -19.57 2.97 -3.89
N GLU A 139 -20.84 2.65 -4.03
CA GLU A 139 -21.30 1.39 -4.63
C GLU A 139 -20.95 1.30 -6.11
N ARG A 140 -21.17 2.38 -6.90
CA ARG A 140 -20.78 2.45 -8.31
C ARG A 140 -19.27 2.30 -8.48
N MET A 141 -18.51 3.07 -7.74
CA MET A 141 -17.06 3.03 -7.78
C MET A 141 -16.53 1.63 -7.46
N THR A 142 -17.00 1.03 -6.37
CA THR A 142 -16.55 -0.29 -5.91
C THR A 142 -16.88 -1.39 -6.92
N ARG A 143 -18.10 -1.37 -7.49
CA ARG A 143 -18.54 -2.31 -8.53
C ARG A 143 -17.68 -2.22 -9.79
N ASP A 144 -17.45 -0.99 -10.26
CA ASP A 144 -16.74 -0.77 -11.53
C ASP A 144 -15.23 -1.10 -11.38
N LEU A 145 -14.62 -0.77 -10.24
CA LEU A 145 -13.25 -1.19 -9.91
C LEU A 145 -13.10 -2.72 -9.87
N ASP A 146 -14.07 -3.44 -9.29
CA ASP A 146 -14.06 -4.90 -9.26
C ASP A 146 -14.18 -5.48 -10.68
N ALA A 147 -15.09 -4.96 -11.50
CA ALA A 147 -15.25 -5.34 -12.90
C ALA A 147 -13.99 -5.11 -13.74
N ILE A 148 -13.21 -4.07 -13.44
CA ILE A 148 -11.94 -3.75 -14.10
C ILE A 148 -10.83 -4.72 -13.69
N GLY A 149 -10.90 -5.32 -12.50
CA GLY A 149 -9.90 -6.27 -11.99
C GLY A 149 -9.09 -5.74 -10.81
N LEU A 150 -9.67 -4.81 -10.05
CA LEU A 150 -9.25 -4.45 -8.70
C LEU A 150 -10.23 -5.11 -7.72
N PRO A 151 -9.96 -6.32 -7.21
CA PRO A 151 -10.92 -7.10 -6.47
C PRO A 151 -11.31 -6.45 -5.14
N LEU A 152 -12.49 -6.80 -4.64
CA LEU A 152 -12.99 -6.32 -3.36
C LEU A 152 -12.06 -6.68 -2.21
N CYS A 153 -11.85 -5.74 -1.30
CA CYS A 153 -11.12 -6.00 -0.06
C CYS A 153 -11.91 -6.93 0.86
N LYS A 154 -11.32 -8.06 1.22
CA LYS A 154 -11.93 -9.03 2.15
C LYS A 154 -12.11 -8.47 3.57
N GLY A 155 -11.34 -7.46 3.93
CA GLY A 155 -11.45 -6.71 5.18
C GLY A 155 -12.51 -5.62 5.16
N PHE A 156 -13.26 -5.47 4.05
CA PHE A 156 -14.25 -4.40 3.86
C PHE A 156 -13.69 -2.98 4.02
N VAL A 157 -12.43 -2.77 3.62
CA VAL A 157 -11.75 -1.47 3.63
C VAL A 157 -12.11 -0.72 2.33
N MET A 158 -13.37 -0.31 2.22
CA MET A 158 -13.91 0.35 1.02
C MET A 158 -14.93 1.42 1.40
N ALA A 159 -15.09 2.45 0.57
CA ALA A 159 -15.98 3.58 0.79
C ALA A 159 -17.48 3.18 0.95
N THR A 160 -17.88 1.98 0.52
CA THR A 160 -19.20 1.39 0.79
C THR A 160 -19.44 1.14 2.27
N ASN A 161 -18.39 0.91 3.05
CA ASN A 161 -18.47 0.74 4.50
C ASN A 161 -18.41 2.11 5.19
N PRO A 162 -19.39 2.49 6.04
CA PRO A 162 -19.41 3.78 6.74
C PRO A 162 -18.15 4.10 7.57
N LEU A 163 -17.40 3.06 7.96
CA LEU A 163 -16.14 3.26 8.66
C LEU A 163 -15.12 4.06 7.82
N TRP A 164 -15.17 3.89 6.51
CA TRP A 164 -14.23 4.49 5.56
C TRP A 164 -14.82 5.67 4.76
N ARG A 165 -16.01 6.16 5.16
CA ARG A 165 -16.68 7.33 4.58
C ARG A 165 -17.08 8.28 5.69
N LYS A 166 -16.33 9.38 5.85
CA LYS A 166 -16.50 10.32 6.98
C LYS A 166 -16.14 11.74 6.55
N THR A 167 -16.68 12.71 7.26
CA THR A 167 -16.18 14.08 7.15
C THR A 167 -14.77 14.21 7.74
N LEU A 168 -14.06 15.28 7.38
CA LEU A 168 -12.72 15.55 7.89
C LEU A 168 -12.69 15.61 9.42
N SER A 169 -13.66 16.28 10.04
CA SER A 169 -13.77 16.36 11.50
C SER A 169 -14.06 15.00 12.12
N GLN A 170 -14.92 14.18 11.53
CA GLN A 170 -15.19 12.82 11.99
C GLN A 170 -13.95 11.93 11.89
N TRP A 171 -13.16 12.04 10.80
CA TRP A 171 -11.89 11.34 10.67
C TRP A 171 -10.90 11.74 11.75
N LYS A 172 -10.72 13.05 12.00
CA LYS A 172 -9.83 13.55 13.06
C LYS A 172 -10.28 13.03 14.43
N ALA A 173 -11.57 13.02 14.72
CA ALA A 173 -12.11 12.45 15.94
C ALA A 173 -11.87 10.95 16.06
N GLN A 174 -12.04 10.21 14.96
CA GLN A 174 -11.80 8.76 14.90
C GLN A 174 -10.32 8.43 15.17
N ILE A 175 -9.38 9.15 14.55
CA ILE A 175 -7.94 8.96 14.76
C ILE A 175 -7.57 9.26 16.22
N SER A 176 -8.08 10.37 16.77
CA SER A 176 -7.90 10.72 18.17
C SER A 176 -8.51 9.69 19.13
N LEU A 177 -9.58 9.00 18.73
CA LEU A 177 -10.17 7.90 19.47
C LEU A 177 -9.28 6.65 19.38
N TRP A 178 -8.82 6.29 18.19
CA TRP A 178 -7.92 5.16 17.97
C TRP A 178 -6.62 5.27 18.77
N SER A 179 -6.04 6.47 18.80
CA SER A 179 -4.79 6.71 19.53
C SER A 179 -4.93 6.61 21.06
N ARG A 180 -6.16 6.55 21.60
CA ARG A 180 -6.45 6.46 23.04
C ARG A 180 -7.06 5.14 23.47
N LYS A 181 -7.73 4.42 22.56
CA LYS A 181 -8.38 3.15 22.86
C LYS A 181 -7.46 1.98 22.51
N ARG A 182 -7.39 1.01 23.40
CA ARG A 182 -6.64 -0.23 23.25
C ARG A 182 -7.51 -1.29 22.60
N GLY A 183 -6.98 -1.98 21.61
CA GLY A 183 -7.63 -3.15 21.00
C GLY A 183 -7.02 -3.51 19.65
N THR A 184 -6.67 -4.78 19.47
CA THR A 184 -6.01 -5.34 18.27
C THR A 184 -6.74 -5.01 16.97
N THR A 185 -8.08 -5.09 16.96
CA THR A 185 -8.87 -4.75 15.75
C THR A 185 -8.69 -3.30 15.32
N MET A 186 -8.59 -2.37 16.29
CA MET A 186 -8.40 -0.95 16.02
C MET A 186 -7.01 -0.67 15.45
N LEU A 187 -5.98 -1.35 15.97
CA LEU A 187 -4.60 -1.18 15.53
C LEU A 187 -4.42 -1.66 14.08
N ARG A 188 -5.00 -2.80 13.71
CA ARG A 188 -5.01 -3.30 12.33
C ARG A 188 -5.67 -2.34 11.34
N LEU A 189 -6.74 -1.66 11.76
CA LEU A 189 -7.39 -0.62 10.94
C LEU A 189 -6.48 0.59 10.77
N CYS A 190 -5.73 0.99 11.84
CA CYS A 190 -4.75 2.07 11.76
C CYS A 190 -3.63 1.74 10.76
N ASP A 191 -3.13 0.52 10.74
CA ASP A 191 -2.05 0.09 9.87
C ASP A 191 -2.38 0.24 8.38
N ILE A 192 -3.60 -0.15 7.99
CA ILE A 192 -4.07 0.02 6.62
C ILE A 192 -4.29 1.50 6.33
N PHE A 193 -4.96 2.21 7.27
CA PHE A 193 -5.39 3.58 7.07
C PHE A 193 -4.24 4.59 7.04
N PHE A 194 -3.22 4.45 7.88
CA PHE A 194 -2.16 5.47 7.98
C PHE A 194 -1.29 5.62 6.73
N ASP A 195 -1.41 4.71 5.78
CA ASP A 195 -0.77 4.78 4.47
C ASP A 195 -1.77 5.23 3.38
N PHE A 196 -2.55 6.27 3.61
CA PHE A 196 -3.49 6.77 2.60
C PHE A 196 -2.91 7.89 1.74
N LYS A 197 -3.45 8.02 0.53
CA LYS A 197 -3.15 9.06 -0.45
C LYS A 197 -4.43 9.46 -1.19
N SER A 198 -4.56 10.75 -1.53
CA SER A 198 -5.63 11.20 -2.44
C SER A 198 -5.46 10.56 -3.81
N ALA A 199 -6.55 10.02 -4.35
CA ALA A 199 -6.65 9.50 -5.71
C ALA A 199 -7.44 10.46 -6.60
N TRP A 200 -8.45 11.15 -6.05
CA TRP A 200 -9.34 12.07 -6.77
C TRP A 200 -9.92 13.13 -5.84
N GLY A 201 -10.20 14.32 -6.36
CA GLY A 201 -10.90 15.41 -5.68
C GLY A 201 -9.97 16.35 -4.91
N ARG A 202 -10.34 16.70 -3.69
CA ARG A 202 -9.64 17.68 -2.83
C ARG A 202 -8.43 17.06 -2.14
N ASP A 203 -7.24 17.30 -2.68
CA ASP A 203 -5.97 16.81 -2.10
C ASP A 203 -5.69 17.40 -0.71
N ASP A 204 -6.08 18.66 -0.47
CA ASP A 204 -5.89 19.35 0.79
C ASP A 204 -6.63 18.71 1.97
N LEU A 205 -7.80 18.08 1.74
CA LEU A 205 -8.48 17.28 2.79
C LEU A 205 -7.63 16.08 3.23
N ALA A 206 -7.00 15.41 2.27
CA ALA A 206 -6.11 14.28 2.55
C ALA A 206 -4.82 14.73 3.25
N ASP A 207 -4.25 15.87 2.83
CA ASP A 207 -3.04 16.43 3.44
C ASP A 207 -3.28 16.91 4.87
N ASP A 208 -4.44 17.55 5.13
CA ASP A 208 -4.85 17.95 6.48
C ASP A 208 -5.01 16.75 7.40
N LEU A 209 -5.66 15.69 6.90
CA LEU A 209 -5.84 14.49 7.68
C LEU A 209 -4.51 13.80 7.95
N ARG A 210 -3.58 13.77 6.99
CA ARG A 210 -2.26 13.18 7.14
C ARG A 210 -1.42 13.91 8.20
N ARG A 211 -1.46 15.25 8.19
CA ARG A 211 -0.82 16.04 9.24
C ARG A 211 -1.39 15.71 10.62
N HIS A 212 -2.71 15.60 10.72
CA HIS A 212 -3.38 15.23 11.97
C HIS A 212 -2.96 13.84 12.47
N VAL A 213 -2.80 12.84 11.60
CA VAL A 213 -2.27 11.51 11.95
C VAL A 213 -0.87 11.62 12.53
N ALA A 214 0.04 12.33 11.84
CA ALA A 214 1.42 12.48 12.27
C ALA A 214 1.52 13.22 13.61
N GLU A 215 0.74 14.29 13.80
CA GLU A 215 0.68 15.07 15.06
C GLU A 215 0.10 14.24 16.22
N THR A 216 -0.94 13.44 15.96
CA THR A 216 -1.59 12.59 16.97
C THR A 216 -0.70 11.44 17.43
N ALA A 217 0.07 10.86 16.50
CA ALA A 217 1.00 9.78 16.81
C ALA A 217 2.28 10.27 17.49
N ARG A 218 2.77 11.48 17.10
CA ARG A 218 4.00 12.05 17.62
C ARG A 218 3.90 12.24 19.15
N GLY A 219 4.84 11.61 19.88
CA GLY A 219 4.88 11.68 21.33
C GLY A 219 3.85 10.80 22.05
N ASN A 220 3.00 10.09 21.35
CA ASN A 220 2.08 9.12 21.94
C ASN A 220 2.74 7.74 22.07
N HIS A 221 3.71 7.64 22.99
CA HIS A 221 4.53 6.44 23.19
C HIS A 221 3.70 5.17 23.43
N MET A 222 2.57 5.31 24.14
CA MET A 222 1.72 4.15 24.45
C MET A 222 1.04 3.61 23.18
N PHE A 223 0.52 4.49 22.35
CA PHE A 223 -0.11 4.11 21.07
C PHE A 223 0.90 3.47 20.10
N LEU A 224 2.09 4.07 19.97
CA LEU A 224 3.17 3.55 19.15
C LEU A 224 3.67 2.19 19.64
N ARG A 225 3.74 2.00 20.96
CA ARG A 225 4.07 0.71 21.56
C ARG A 225 3.03 -0.35 21.21
N GLU A 226 1.76 -0.05 21.36
CA GLU A 226 0.67 -1.00 21.04
C GLU A 226 0.64 -1.36 19.56
N MET A 227 0.89 -0.40 18.66
CA MET A 227 1.07 -0.68 17.22
C MET A 227 2.26 -1.63 17.00
N PHE A 228 3.39 -1.35 17.62
CA PHE A 228 4.57 -2.21 17.51
C PHE A 228 4.30 -3.65 18.02
N GLU A 229 3.54 -3.79 19.13
CA GLU A 229 3.18 -5.09 19.69
C GLU A 229 2.22 -5.87 18.77
N ASP A 230 1.26 -5.20 18.07
CA ASP A 230 0.37 -5.84 17.08
C ASP A 230 1.16 -6.28 15.82
N ASP A 231 2.11 -5.47 15.37
CA ASP A 231 2.97 -5.77 14.22
C ASP A 231 3.90 -6.98 14.45
N GLN A 232 4.03 -7.47 15.69
CA GLN A 232 4.87 -8.64 15.99
C GLN A 232 4.35 -9.95 15.39
N ASP A 233 3.11 -10.01 14.98
CA ASP A 233 2.56 -11.13 14.21
C ASP A 233 3.27 -11.29 12.86
N HIS A 234 3.88 -10.21 12.35
CA HIS A 234 4.69 -10.19 11.14
C HIS A 234 6.19 -10.17 11.51
N GLY A 235 6.93 -11.18 11.08
CA GLY A 235 8.35 -11.26 11.36
C GLY A 235 9.14 -11.96 10.27
N PRO A 236 10.44 -11.66 10.14
CA PRO A 236 11.27 -12.28 9.11
C PRO A 236 11.35 -13.78 9.28
N ALA A 237 11.11 -14.51 8.18
CA ALA A 237 11.05 -15.98 8.16
C ALA A 237 12.43 -16.63 8.20
N ILE A 238 13.22 -16.29 9.21
CA ILE A 238 14.58 -16.81 9.43
C ILE A 238 14.75 -17.27 10.88
N GLY A 239 15.18 -18.51 11.04
CA GLY A 239 15.42 -19.12 12.35
C GLY A 239 16.91 -19.19 12.69
N TRP A 240 17.21 -19.99 13.70
CA TRP A 240 18.57 -20.26 14.15
C TRP A 240 19.44 -20.78 13.00
N PHE A 241 20.70 -20.39 12.97
CA PHE A 241 21.67 -20.75 11.94
C PHE A 241 21.29 -20.33 10.51
N GLY A 242 20.48 -19.28 10.33
CA GLY A 242 20.11 -18.76 9.01
C GLY A 242 19.23 -19.71 8.18
N ARG A 243 18.48 -20.60 8.82
CA ARG A 243 17.52 -21.48 8.12
C ARG A 243 16.20 -20.74 7.89
N PHE A 244 15.62 -20.89 6.71
CA PHE A 244 14.29 -20.36 6.44
C PHE A 244 13.23 -21.06 7.29
N ILE A 245 12.32 -20.28 7.87
CA ILE A 245 11.10 -20.75 8.52
C ILE A 245 10.02 -20.77 7.44
N THR A 246 9.68 -21.96 6.96
CA THR A 246 8.69 -22.12 5.89
C THR A 246 7.31 -22.40 6.47
N MET A 247 6.27 -22.09 5.66
CA MET A 247 4.87 -22.33 6.01
C MET A 247 4.59 -23.81 6.27
N LYS A 248 3.70 -24.08 7.22
CA LYS A 248 3.10 -25.38 7.48
C LYS A 248 1.81 -25.52 6.66
N GLU A 249 1.31 -26.74 6.52
CA GLU A 249 0.03 -26.97 5.81
C GLU A 249 -1.16 -26.28 6.49
N SER A 250 -1.09 -26.10 7.81
CA SER A 250 -2.09 -25.36 8.59
C SER A 250 -2.17 -23.87 8.25
N ASP A 251 -1.08 -23.30 7.73
CA ASP A 251 -0.98 -21.85 7.50
C ASP A 251 -1.63 -21.46 6.17
N ALA A 252 -1.42 -22.27 5.13
CA ALA A 252 -2.10 -22.14 3.83
C ALA A 252 -2.07 -23.48 3.09
N VAL A 253 -3.24 -23.96 2.70
CA VAL A 253 -3.41 -25.24 1.99
C VAL A 253 -2.65 -25.21 0.66
N GLY A 254 -1.79 -26.22 0.44
CA GLY A 254 -1.00 -26.36 -0.79
C GLY A 254 0.30 -25.55 -0.81
N TYR A 255 0.63 -24.80 0.25
CA TYR A 255 1.84 -23.98 0.32
C TYR A 255 2.82 -24.40 1.42
N LYS A 256 2.75 -25.64 1.87
CA LYS A 256 3.74 -26.20 2.78
C LYS A 256 5.15 -26.10 2.19
N GLY A 257 6.08 -25.56 2.97
CA GLY A 257 7.48 -25.40 2.55
C GLY A 257 7.77 -24.12 1.76
N TYR A 258 6.78 -23.27 1.52
CA TYR A 258 6.92 -21.95 0.91
C TYR A 258 7.23 -20.86 1.95
N LEU A 259 7.69 -19.71 1.47
CA LEU A 259 7.82 -18.47 2.23
C LEU A 259 6.70 -17.52 1.79
N ASN A 260 5.96 -16.94 2.72
CA ASN A 260 5.08 -15.81 2.43
C ASN A 260 5.89 -14.51 2.49
N LEU A 261 6.49 -14.11 1.39
CA LEU A 261 7.40 -12.96 1.37
C LEU A 261 6.71 -11.62 1.61
N LYS A 262 5.40 -11.52 1.44
CA LYS A 262 4.66 -10.32 1.88
C LYS A 262 4.66 -10.25 3.41
N HIS A 263 4.21 -11.30 4.09
CA HIS A 263 4.08 -11.34 5.55
C HIS A 263 5.42 -11.38 6.30
N SER A 264 6.40 -12.09 5.75
CA SER A 264 7.69 -12.26 6.44
C SER A 264 8.83 -11.45 5.83
N GLY A 265 8.51 -10.57 4.89
CA GLY A 265 9.52 -9.75 4.21
C GLY A 265 9.13 -8.28 4.10
N THR A 266 8.18 -7.94 3.21
CA THR A 266 7.85 -6.53 2.98
C THR A 266 7.06 -5.92 4.14
N LEU A 267 6.07 -6.60 4.71
CA LEU A 267 5.25 -6.04 5.79
C LEU A 267 6.08 -5.66 7.03
N PRO A 268 6.92 -6.55 7.62
CA PRO A 268 7.70 -6.17 8.80
C PRO A 268 8.56 -4.93 8.61
N LEU A 269 9.02 -4.69 7.38
CA LEU A 269 9.83 -3.54 7.04
C LEU A 269 8.98 -2.29 6.82
N VAL A 270 7.86 -2.40 6.11
CA VAL A 270 6.90 -1.31 5.89
C VAL A 270 6.36 -0.79 7.23
N GLU A 271 5.95 -1.68 8.11
CA GLU A 271 5.42 -1.39 9.45
C GLU A 271 6.47 -0.68 10.30
N ALA A 272 7.69 -1.21 10.34
CA ALA A 272 8.79 -0.59 11.07
C ALA A 272 9.08 0.83 10.59
N MET A 273 9.16 1.05 9.28
CA MET A 273 9.40 2.38 8.71
C MET A 273 8.24 3.34 8.98
N ARG A 274 6.99 2.87 8.91
CA ARG A 274 5.80 3.65 9.29
C ARG A 274 5.87 4.09 10.73
N LEU A 275 6.14 3.17 11.63
CA LEU A 275 6.16 3.42 13.07
C LEU A 275 7.23 4.45 13.45
N LEU A 276 8.44 4.31 12.91
CA LEU A 276 9.52 5.28 13.12
C LEU A 276 9.15 6.67 12.56
N CYS A 277 8.55 6.74 11.37
CA CYS A 277 8.07 8.01 10.81
C CYS A 277 6.97 8.65 11.64
N LEU A 278 6.01 7.88 12.14
CA LEU A 278 4.95 8.39 13.03
C LEU A 278 5.53 8.91 14.34
N ARG A 279 6.52 8.23 14.93
CA ARG A 279 7.23 8.70 16.13
C ARG A 279 7.87 10.07 15.90
N GLU A 280 8.48 10.27 14.74
CA GLU A 280 9.14 11.52 14.36
C GLU A 280 8.17 12.59 13.83
N GLY A 281 6.88 12.28 13.73
CA GLY A 281 5.88 13.19 13.17
C GLY A 281 6.04 13.45 11.69
N LEU A 282 6.53 12.44 10.92
CA LEU A 282 6.75 12.52 9.49
C LEU A 282 5.52 12.01 8.73
N ALA A 283 4.98 12.86 7.87
CA ALA A 283 3.81 12.56 7.02
C ALA A 283 4.23 12.00 5.64
N ILE A 284 5.08 10.97 5.62
CA ILE A 284 5.62 10.35 4.41
C ILE A 284 5.02 8.95 4.25
N ASN A 285 4.63 8.56 3.03
CA ASN A 285 4.04 7.24 2.78
C ASN A 285 5.01 6.23 2.15
N PRO A 286 5.72 6.52 1.03
CA PRO A 286 6.54 5.52 0.37
C PRO A 286 7.66 4.99 1.28
N THR A 287 7.83 3.68 1.32
CA THR A 287 8.77 3.02 2.26
C THR A 287 10.22 3.45 2.04
N LEU A 288 10.66 3.57 0.79
CA LEU A 288 12.03 4.02 0.49
C LEU A 288 12.24 5.51 0.83
N GLU A 289 11.23 6.36 0.67
CA GLU A 289 11.29 7.76 1.08
C GLU A 289 11.30 7.90 2.61
N ARG A 290 10.55 7.06 3.32
CA ARG A 290 10.62 6.94 4.78
C ARG A 290 12.03 6.61 5.26
N MET A 291 12.67 5.59 4.64
CA MET A 291 14.05 5.23 4.97
C MET A 291 15.02 6.40 4.74
N GLN A 292 14.87 7.14 3.63
CA GLN A 292 15.70 8.29 3.34
C GLN A 292 15.49 9.41 4.38
N ALA A 293 14.25 9.74 4.70
CA ALA A 293 13.94 10.78 5.68
C ALA A 293 14.43 10.44 7.10
N LEU A 294 14.40 9.15 7.48
CA LEU A 294 14.91 8.67 8.76
C LEU A 294 16.44 8.68 8.79
N GLU A 295 17.11 8.36 7.68
CA GLU A 295 18.56 8.50 7.53
C GLU A 295 18.99 9.97 7.62
N ASP A 296 18.33 10.87 6.88
CA ASP A 296 18.65 12.32 6.89
C ASP A 296 18.50 12.94 8.28
N ARG A 297 17.69 12.35 9.15
CA ARG A 297 17.52 12.75 10.54
C ARG A 297 18.46 12.04 11.53
N GLY A 298 19.26 11.11 11.05
CA GLY A 298 20.17 10.32 11.89
C GLY A 298 19.48 9.29 12.78
N ILE A 299 18.21 8.95 12.50
CA ILE A 299 17.46 7.91 13.21
C ILE A 299 17.93 6.52 12.74
N LEU A 300 18.16 6.37 11.44
CA LEU A 300 18.82 5.20 10.86
C LEU A 300 20.26 5.57 10.51
N ALA A 301 21.22 4.72 10.90
CA ALA A 301 22.58 4.86 10.45
C ALA A 301 22.65 4.60 8.92
N LYS A 302 23.59 5.26 8.23
CA LYS A 302 23.72 5.15 6.76
C LYS A 302 23.82 3.70 6.28
N ASP A 303 24.69 2.91 6.92
CA ASP A 303 24.91 1.52 6.54
C ASP A 303 23.63 0.67 6.80
N GLU A 304 22.92 0.93 7.91
CA GLU A 304 21.66 0.26 8.21
C GLU A 304 20.60 0.59 7.17
N ALA A 305 20.42 1.86 6.84
CA ALA A 305 19.49 2.30 5.80
C ALA A 305 19.81 1.67 4.43
N ASP A 306 21.07 1.52 4.09
CA ASP A 306 21.51 0.85 2.84
C ASP A 306 21.15 -0.64 2.84
N TYR A 307 21.40 -1.35 3.93
CA TYR A 307 20.97 -2.76 4.05
C TYR A 307 19.47 -2.94 3.96
N LEU A 308 18.69 -2.06 4.61
CA LEU A 308 17.22 -2.10 4.58
C LEU A 308 16.65 -1.77 3.20
N ARG A 309 17.21 -0.76 2.50
CA ARG A 309 16.87 -0.47 1.09
C ARG A 309 17.16 -1.65 0.17
N GLY A 310 18.33 -2.27 0.35
CA GLY A 310 18.70 -3.49 -0.36
C GLY A 310 17.75 -4.66 -0.09
N ALA A 311 17.36 -4.85 1.17
CA ALA A 311 16.39 -5.86 1.60
C ALA A 311 15.02 -5.63 0.94
N TYR A 312 14.49 -4.41 1.00
CA TYR A 312 13.21 -4.06 0.40
C TYR A 312 13.20 -4.33 -1.12
N ARG A 313 14.24 -3.86 -1.83
CA ARG A 313 14.38 -4.07 -3.28
C ARG A 313 14.45 -5.56 -3.64
N HIS A 314 15.26 -6.33 -2.89
CA HIS A 314 15.42 -7.76 -3.19
C HIS A 314 14.14 -8.56 -2.94
N ILE A 315 13.46 -8.33 -1.81
CA ILE A 315 12.21 -9.01 -1.49
C ILE A 315 11.11 -8.63 -2.48
N SER A 316 10.97 -7.34 -2.81
CA SER A 316 10.01 -6.87 -3.82
C SER A 316 10.29 -7.47 -5.21
N HIS A 317 11.57 -7.61 -5.58
CA HIS A 317 11.97 -8.28 -6.82
C HIS A 317 11.52 -9.74 -6.85
N LEU A 318 11.75 -10.51 -5.77
CA LEU A 318 11.35 -11.91 -5.70
C LEU A 318 9.82 -12.07 -5.74
N LEU A 319 9.08 -11.18 -5.06
CA LEU A 319 7.62 -11.17 -5.07
C LEU A 319 7.06 -10.87 -6.46
N LEU A 320 7.51 -9.78 -7.08
CA LEU A 320 7.03 -9.39 -8.40
C LEU A 320 7.33 -10.47 -9.44
N ARG A 321 8.53 -11.04 -9.42
CA ARG A 321 8.90 -12.18 -10.27
C ARG A 321 7.97 -13.38 -10.08
N GLN A 322 7.62 -13.71 -8.84
CA GLN A 322 6.72 -14.82 -8.57
C GLN A 322 5.33 -14.54 -9.10
N GLN A 323 4.81 -13.34 -8.89
CA GLN A 323 3.49 -12.95 -9.39
C GLN A 323 3.40 -12.99 -10.91
N ILE A 324 4.43 -12.51 -11.62
CA ILE A 324 4.51 -12.60 -13.08
C ILE A 324 4.50 -14.08 -13.52
N LYS A 325 5.29 -14.94 -12.89
CA LYS A 325 5.33 -16.38 -13.19
C LYS A 325 4.00 -17.09 -12.94
N ASP A 326 3.32 -16.75 -11.85
CA ASP A 326 2.02 -17.34 -11.54
C ASP A 326 0.98 -16.96 -12.59
N PHE A 327 0.93 -15.69 -12.97
CA PHE A 327 0.04 -15.21 -14.02
C PHE A 327 0.32 -15.88 -15.38
N GLN A 328 1.58 -15.93 -15.82
CA GLN A 328 1.97 -16.55 -17.09
C GLN A 328 1.65 -18.05 -17.14
N ALA A 329 1.65 -18.70 -15.99
CA ALA A 329 1.30 -20.12 -15.86
C ALA A 329 -0.21 -20.35 -15.66
N GLY A 330 -1.04 -19.32 -15.69
CA GLY A 330 -2.50 -19.39 -15.46
C GLY A 330 -2.86 -19.82 -14.03
N ARG A 331 -1.96 -19.62 -13.07
CA ARG A 331 -2.21 -19.92 -11.66
C ARG A 331 -2.70 -18.69 -10.90
N PRO A 332 -3.39 -18.87 -9.77
CA PRO A 332 -3.67 -17.77 -8.85
C PRO A 332 -2.38 -17.03 -8.47
N VAL A 333 -2.39 -15.71 -8.63
CA VAL A 333 -1.24 -14.88 -8.27
C VAL A 333 -1.14 -14.78 -6.75
N THR A 334 0.02 -15.12 -6.21
CA THR A 334 0.25 -15.22 -4.76
C THR A 334 1.54 -14.55 -4.31
N ASN A 335 1.71 -14.47 -2.98
CA ASN A 335 2.93 -13.96 -2.34
C ASN A 335 3.85 -15.10 -1.86
N PHE A 336 3.61 -16.33 -2.31
CA PHE A 336 4.30 -17.52 -1.86
C PHE A 336 5.48 -17.86 -2.78
N VAL A 337 6.68 -17.86 -2.24
CA VAL A 337 7.91 -18.19 -2.96
C VAL A 337 8.51 -19.46 -2.38
N HIS A 338 8.73 -20.47 -3.22
CA HIS A 338 9.37 -21.70 -2.75
C HIS A 338 10.89 -21.50 -2.67
N PRO A 339 11.57 -21.77 -1.52
CA PRO A 339 13.01 -21.55 -1.37
C PRO A 339 13.87 -22.27 -2.41
N ARG A 340 13.43 -23.46 -2.90
CA ARG A 340 14.15 -24.20 -3.95
C ARG A 340 14.08 -23.55 -5.34
N SER A 341 13.18 -22.56 -5.55
CA SER A 341 13.13 -21.80 -6.80
C SER A 341 14.14 -20.64 -6.85
N LEU A 342 14.81 -20.39 -5.73
CA LEU A 342 15.83 -19.35 -5.59
C LEU A 342 17.20 -19.93 -6.01
N THR A 343 17.98 -19.13 -6.71
CA THR A 343 19.42 -19.40 -6.87
C THR A 343 20.12 -19.29 -5.51
N ARG A 344 21.30 -19.88 -5.36
CA ARG A 344 22.09 -19.77 -4.13
C ARG A 344 22.31 -18.30 -3.72
N ARG A 345 22.67 -17.45 -4.69
CA ARG A 345 22.88 -16.01 -4.45
C ARG A 345 21.60 -15.33 -3.95
N GLU A 346 20.46 -15.59 -4.57
CA GLU A 346 19.17 -15.01 -4.14
C GLU A 346 18.79 -15.46 -2.74
N ALA A 347 18.98 -16.74 -2.43
CA ALA A 347 18.71 -17.28 -1.11
C ALA A 347 19.61 -16.65 -0.04
N ASP A 348 20.90 -16.45 -0.33
CA ASP A 348 21.83 -15.82 0.60
C ASP A 348 21.48 -14.31 0.78
N MET A 349 21.14 -13.60 -0.30
CA MET A 349 20.66 -12.22 -0.20
C MET A 349 19.36 -12.11 0.59
N LEU A 350 18.42 -13.05 0.42
CA LEU A 350 17.17 -13.06 1.17
C LEU A 350 17.40 -13.31 2.67
N LYS A 351 18.32 -14.21 3.02
CA LYS A 351 18.71 -14.41 4.42
C LYS A 351 19.30 -13.15 5.03
N ASN A 352 20.21 -12.49 4.33
CA ASN A 352 20.79 -11.22 4.77
C ASN A 352 19.71 -10.14 4.92
N SER A 353 18.73 -10.09 4.01
CA SER A 353 17.58 -9.19 4.10
C SER A 353 16.75 -9.44 5.36
N PHE A 354 16.44 -10.72 5.66
CA PHE A 354 15.70 -11.08 6.86
C PHE A 354 16.48 -10.78 8.14
N GLU A 355 17.81 -10.98 8.13
CA GLU A 355 18.67 -10.60 9.26
C GLU A 355 18.68 -9.09 9.51
N ALA A 356 18.73 -8.27 8.46
CA ALA A 356 18.68 -6.82 8.60
C ALA A 356 17.33 -6.37 9.20
N ILE A 357 16.22 -6.94 8.70
CA ILE A 357 14.88 -6.65 9.23
C ILE A 357 14.75 -7.09 10.68
N ARG A 358 15.31 -8.26 11.05
CA ARG A 358 15.30 -8.76 12.42
C ARG A 358 16.02 -7.80 13.36
N ARG A 359 17.24 -7.37 13.00
CA ARG A 359 18.03 -6.42 13.81
C ARG A 359 17.30 -5.12 14.03
N LEU A 360 16.69 -4.55 12.98
CA LEU A 360 15.87 -3.36 13.08
C LEU A 360 14.73 -3.56 14.09
N ARG A 361 13.98 -4.65 13.97
CA ARG A 361 12.84 -4.93 14.86
C ARG A 361 13.26 -5.20 16.30
N ASP A 362 14.40 -5.86 16.51
CA ASP A 362 14.96 -6.07 17.85
C ASP A 362 15.40 -4.75 18.47
N HIS A 363 16.00 -3.84 17.69
CA HIS A 363 16.32 -2.49 18.14
C HIS A 363 15.04 -1.70 18.51
N MET A 364 14.03 -1.71 17.65
CA MET A 364 12.76 -1.07 17.92
C MET A 364 12.03 -1.63 19.13
N ARG A 365 12.13 -2.96 19.39
CA ARG A 365 11.56 -3.56 20.59
C ARG A 365 12.12 -2.89 21.85
N ASN A 366 13.43 -2.74 21.93
CA ASN A 366 14.07 -2.09 23.07
C ASN A 366 13.59 -0.63 23.24
N GLU A 367 13.43 0.09 22.12
CA GLU A 367 12.96 1.50 22.17
C GLU A 367 11.48 1.64 22.54
N PHE A 368 10.59 0.79 21.99
CA PHE A 368 9.14 0.95 22.16
C PHE A 368 8.61 0.23 23.41
N THR A 369 9.21 -0.89 23.84
CA THR A 369 8.72 -1.66 24.98
C THR A 369 9.53 -1.44 26.24
N GLY A 370 10.75 -0.92 26.15
CA GLY A 370 11.68 -0.80 27.26
C GLY A 370 12.28 -2.14 27.72
N ASP A 371 12.00 -3.23 27.01
CA ASP A 371 12.53 -4.55 27.30
C ASP A 371 13.96 -4.65 26.74
N VAL A 372 14.94 -4.50 27.58
CA VAL A 372 16.33 -4.84 27.24
C VAL A 372 16.41 -6.36 27.21
N LEU A 373 16.73 -6.92 26.05
CA LEU A 373 17.02 -8.35 25.95
C LEU A 373 18.16 -8.70 26.92
N GLN A 374 17.86 -9.47 27.97
CA GLN A 374 18.84 -10.06 28.85
C GLN A 374 19.55 -11.24 28.16
#